data_ba62a8241e58d2fe21db77a62124616d
#
_entry.id   ba62a8241e58d2fe21db77a62124616d
#
_cell.length_a   1.000
_cell.length_b   1.000
_cell.length_c   1.000
_cell.angle_alpha   90.00
_cell.angle_beta   90.00
_cell.angle_gamma   90.00
#
_symmetry.space_group_name_H-M   'P 1'
#
loop_
_entity.id
_entity.type
_entity.pdbx_description
1 polymer ?
#
loop_
_entity_poly.entity_id
_entity_poly.type
_entity_poly.pdbx_seq_one_letter_code
_entity_poly.pdbx_strand_id
1 'polypeptide(L)'
;MESKINRITDTLRRDDGISGAMHYTEQISWILFLKFLNDLEETKNDDAQLDGEIYNFVLDEKFRWGSWAVLKANGKIDVINSKSGEDLLEFVNKELFSYLKSFKNITENPKSIKYKIGAIFEFLDNRIANGHTLREVLDIIDEMDFHNNSDLYQLSLIYEKLLKDMGSDGGNSGEFYTPRPLIKVITEVVNPKIGDKIYDPAVGSCGFLIEAYNHIRYENIETNKQRELSTEQLRFLSEDTFFGNEKTPLSYVMGVMNMILH
;
A
#
# COMPACT_ATOMS: atom_id res chain seq x y z
N MET A 1 -6.84 -5.18 -14.25
CA MET A 1 -6.53 -4.22 -13.19
C MET A 1 -6.40 -2.79 -13.73
N GLU A 2 -5.64 -2.53 -14.77
CA GLU A 2 -5.44 -1.19 -15.35
C GLU A 2 -6.75 -0.46 -15.75
N SER A 3 -7.71 -1.16 -16.35
CA SER A 3 -9.02 -0.58 -16.70
C SER A 3 -9.81 -0.10 -15.46
N LYS A 4 -9.70 -0.80 -14.33
CA LYS A 4 -10.32 -0.39 -13.06
C LYS A 4 -9.68 0.90 -12.53
N ILE A 5 -8.35 1.01 -12.59
CA ILE A 5 -7.64 2.22 -12.17
C ILE A 5 -8.03 3.42 -13.05
N ASN A 6 -8.12 3.24 -14.36
CA ASN A 6 -8.58 4.30 -15.26
C ASN A 6 -10.01 4.74 -14.89
N ARG A 7 -10.92 3.79 -14.62
CA ARG A 7 -12.29 4.11 -14.18
C ARG A 7 -12.31 4.88 -12.86
N ILE A 8 -11.50 4.47 -11.86
CA ILE A 8 -11.37 5.19 -10.58
C ILE A 8 -10.86 6.61 -10.83
N THR A 9 -9.81 6.77 -11.64
CA THR A 9 -9.26 8.07 -11.99
C THR A 9 -10.31 8.97 -12.65
N ASP A 10 -11.09 8.43 -13.59
CA ASP A 10 -12.17 9.19 -14.28
C ASP A 10 -13.30 9.56 -13.31
N THR A 11 -13.61 8.70 -12.34
CA THR A 11 -14.60 8.99 -11.29
C THR A 11 -14.10 10.10 -10.38
N LEU A 12 -12.85 10.02 -9.93
CA LEU A 12 -12.25 11.02 -9.05
C LEU A 12 -12.06 12.39 -9.72
N ARG A 13 -11.72 12.43 -11.02
CA ARG A 13 -11.58 13.69 -11.77
C ARG A 13 -12.85 14.53 -11.83
N ARG A 14 -14.01 13.94 -11.57
CA ARG A 14 -15.32 14.61 -11.54
C ARG A 14 -15.72 15.11 -10.15
N ASP A 15 -14.91 14.79 -9.14
CA ASP A 15 -15.16 15.22 -7.77
C ASP A 15 -14.56 16.61 -7.51
N ASP A 16 -15.35 17.50 -6.90
CA ASP A 16 -14.97 18.90 -6.64
C ASP A 16 -13.76 19.05 -5.69
N GLY A 17 -13.46 18.03 -4.90
CA GLY A 17 -12.28 17.99 -4.00
C GLY A 17 -10.97 17.61 -4.71
N ILE A 18 -11.04 17.20 -5.99
CA ILE A 18 -9.90 16.66 -6.74
C ILE A 18 -9.48 17.64 -7.86
N SER A 19 -8.35 18.30 -7.69
CA SER A 19 -7.86 19.34 -8.62
C SER A 19 -6.70 18.90 -9.52
N GLY A 20 -6.42 17.61 -9.67
CA GLY A 20 -5.35 17.14 -10.55
C GLY A 20 -4.76 15.78 -10.18
N ALA A 21 -3.75 15.36 -10.95
CA ALA A 21 -3.16 14.04 -10.85
C ALA A 21 -2.61 13.72 -9.45
N MET A 22 -1.99 14.68 -8.79
CA MET A 22 -1.48 14.51 -7.43
C MET A 22 -2.60 14.12 -6.45
N HIS A 23 -3.74 14.81 -6.52
CA HIS A 23 -4.86 14.54 -5.61
C HIS A 23 -5.49 13.18 -5.85
N TYR A 24 -5.83 12.81 -7.11
CA TYR A 24 -6.41 11.48 -7.33
C TYR A 24 -5.42 10.35 -7.02
N THR A 25 -4.12 10.55 -7.25
CA THR A 25 -3.08 9.58 -6.90
C THR A 25 -3.02 9.36 -5.39
N GLU A 26 -3.05 10.44 -4.61
CA GLU A 26 -3.10 10.37 -3.15
C GLU A 26 -4.32 9.59 -2.66
N GLN A 27 -5.50 9.89 -3.20
CA GLN A 27 -6.74 9.22 -2.79
C GLN A 27 -6.76 7.74 -3.18
N ILE A 28 -6.36 7.40 -4.40
CA ILE A 28 -6.25 6.01 -4.84
C ILE A 28 -5.26 5.24 -3.94
N SER A 29 -4.14 5.87 -3.59
CA SER A 29 -3.07 5.21 -2.84
C SER A 29 -3.51 4.77 -1.45
N TRP A 30 -4.13 5.65 -0.66
CA TRP A 30 -4.54 5.26 0.70
C TRP A 30 -5.70 4.25 0.69
N ILE A 31 -6.62 4.33 -0.28
CA ILE A 31 -7.73 3.38 -0.38
C ILE A 31 -7.21 1.98 -0.76
N LEU A 32 -6.35 1.91 -1.79
CA LEU A 32 -5.70 0.66 -2.19
C LEU A 32 -4.87 0.05 -1.05
N PHE A 33 -4.14 0.88 -0.31
CA PHE A 33 -3.36 0.42 0.83
C PHE A 33 -4.24 -0.25 1.90
N LEU A 34 -5.35 0.36 2.28
CA LEU A 34 -6.25 -0.21 3.29
C LEU A 34 -6.93 -1.50 2.80
N LYS A 35 -7.33 -1.56 1.54
CA LYS A 35 -7.86 -2.79 0.93
C LYS A 35 -6.82 -3.90 0.95
N PHE A 36 -5.61 -3.60 0.48
CA PHE A 36 -4.53 -4.57 0.46
C PHE A 36 -4.15 -5.05 1.88
N LEU A 37 -4.00 -4.12 2.83
CA LEU A 37 -3.71 -4.48 4.22
C LEU A 37 -4.75 -5.46 4.77
N ASN A 38 -6.03 -5.22 4.48
CA ASN A 38 -7.10 -6.12 4.88
C ASN A 38 -6.95 -7.52 4.27
N ASP A 39 -6.73 -7.61 2.95
CA ASP A 39 -6.61 -8.90 2.26
C ASP A 39 -5.39 -9.69 2.75
N LEU A 40 -4.27 -9.00 2.99
CA LEU A 40 -3.07 -9.61 3.58
C LEU A 40 -3.33 -10.15 4.99
N GLU A 41 -4.05 -9.38 5.83
CA GLU A 41 -4.36 -9.81 7.20
C GLU A 41 -5.38 -10.94 7.23
N GLU A 42 -6.35 -10.95 6.30
CA GLU A 42 -7.29 -12.07 6.14
C GLU A 42 -6.53 -13.36 5.76
N THR A 43 -5.63 -13.29 4.77
CA THR A 43 -4.79 -14.45 4.40
C THR A 43 -3.98 -14.96 5.59
N LYS A 44 -3.31 -14.07 6.34
CA LYS A 44 -2.55 -14.46 7.53
C LYS A 44 -3.41 -15.04 8.65
N ASN A 45 -4.63 -14.54 8.81
CA ASN A 45 -5.57 -15.08 9.77
C ASN A 45 -6.05 -16.48 9.38
N ASP A 46 -6.30 -16.71 8.09
CA ASP A 46 -6.70 -18.04 7.59
C ASP A 46 -5.57 -19.05 7.76
N ASP A 47 -4.32 -18.67 7.45
CA ASP A 47 -3.14 -19.49 7.69
C ASP A 47 -2.98 -19.83 9.18
N ALA A 48 -3.09 -18.83 10.07
CA ALA A 48 -3.00 -19.05 11.52
C ALA A 48 -4.11 -19.98 12.03
N GLN A 49 -5.33 -19.86 11.52
CA GLN A 49 -6.44 -20.76 11.87
C GLN A 49 -6.16 -22.22 11.45
N LEU A 50 -5.54 -22.44 10.29
CA LEU A 50 -5.13 -23.77 9.84
C LEU A 50 -4.09 -24.39 10.78
N ASP A 51 -3.20 -23.55 11.35
CA ASP A 51 -2.19 -23.97 12.31
C ASP A 51 -2.70 -24.03 13.77
N GLY A 52 -3.97 -23.66 14.00
CA GLY A 52 -4.60 -23.61 15.34
C GLY A 52 -4.14 -22.43 16.18
N GLU A 53 -3.60 -21.38 15.57
CA GLU A 53 -3.12 -20.17 16.21
C GLU A 53 -4.14 -19.02 16.11
N ILE A 54 -3.98 -18.00 16.96
CA ILE A 54 -4.79 -16.79 16.95
C ILE A 54 -3.99 -15.66 16.27
N TYR A 55 -4.52 -15.12 15.18
CA TYR A 55 -3.96 -13.95 14.52
C TYR A 55 -4.43 -12.65 15.17
N ASN A 56 -3.50 -11.74 15.43
CA ASN A 56 -3.82 -10.42 15.98
C ASN A 56 -3.77 -9.38 14.85
N PHE A 57 -4.94 -8.91 14.43
CA PHE A 57 -5.07 -7.90 13.41
C PHE A 57 -4.43 -6.56 13.82
N VAL A 58 -3.88 -5.84 12.87
CA VAL A 58 -3.31 -4.50 13.05
C VAL A 58 -4.42 -3.48 13.33
N LEU A 59 -5.51 -3.56 12.56
CA LEU A 59 -6.66 -2.68 12.71
C LEU A 59 -7.74 -3.32 13.59
N ASP A 60 -8.35 -2.50 14.45
CA ASP A 60 -9.53 -2.89 15.21
C ASP A 60 -10.69 -3.20 14.25
N GLU A 61 -11.58 -4.12 14.64
CA GLU A 61 -12.65 -4.66 13.80
C GLU A 61 -13.48 -3.57 13.09
N LYS A 62 -13.84 -2.51 13.82
CA LYS A 62 -14.60 -1.36 13.28
C LYS A 62 -13.93 -0.69 12.06
N PHE A 63 -12.60 -0.73 11.98
CA PHE A 63 -11.79 -0.04 10.96
C PHE A 63 -11.25 -0.98 9.87
N ARG A 64 -11.55 -2.28 9.94
CA ARG A 64 -11.22 -3.23 8.86
C ARG A 64 -12.11 -2.99 7.66
N TRP A 65 -11.60 -3.24 6.48
CA TRP A 65 -12.26 -2.96 5.20
C TRP A 65 -13.71 -3.45 5.14
N GLY A 66 -13.96 -4.70 5.54
CA GLY A 66 -15.28 -5.33 5.53
C GLY A 66 -16.30 -4.71 6.50
N SER A 67 -15.86 -3.87 7.46
CA SER A 67 -16.74 -3.26 8.45
C SER A 67 -17.23 -1.86 8.07
N TRP A 68 -16.53 -1.16 7.15
CA TRP A 68 -16.90 0.20 6.78
C TRP A 68 -16.87 0.49 5.29
N ALA A 69 -15.90 -0.10 4.55
CA ALA A 69 -15.70 0.19 3.14
C ALA A 69 -16.73 -0.56 2.28
N VAL A 70 -16.75 -1.88 2.34
CA VAL A 70 -17.74 -2.70 1.61
C VAL A 70 -18.24 -3.81 2.51
N LEU A 71 -19.47 -3.63 3.04
CA LEU A 71 -20.13 -4.68 3.81
C LEU A 71 -20.65 -5.78 2.86
N LYS A 72 -20.49 -7.03 3.27
CA LYS A 72 -20.99 -8.19 2.51
C LYS A 72 -21.93 -9.01 3.36
N ALA A 73 -23.09 -9.32 2.78
CA ALA A 73 -24.06 -10.27 3.34
C ALA A 73 -24.27 -11.42 2.34
N ASN A 74 -24.05 -12.66 2.78
CA ASN A 74 -24.15 -13.86 1.93
C ASN A 74 -23.28 -13.79 0.66
N GLY A 75 -22.06 -13.23 0.77
CA GLY A 75 -21.11 -13.09 -0.34
C GLY A 75 -21.45 -11.99 -1.36
N LYS A 76 -22.48 -11.18 -1.10
CA LYS A 76 -22.87 -10.03 -1.94
C LYS A 76 -22.75 -8.73 -1.15
N ILE A 77 -22.49 -7.64 -1.87
CA ILE A 77 -22.43 -6.30 -1.26
C ILE A 77 -23.79 -5.98 -0.63
N ASP A 78 -23.78 -5.67 0.67
CA ASP A 78 -24.94 -5.20 1.42
C ASP A 78 -25.12 -3.69 1.24
N VAL A 79 -25.78 -3.31 0.17
CA VAL A 79 -26.00 -1.89 -0.19
C VAL A 79 -26.87 -1.17 0.87
N ILE A 80 -27.75 -1.91 1.57
CA ILE A 80 -28.69 -1.30 2.53
C ILE A 80 -27.97 -0.85 3.79
N ASN A 81 -27.05 -1.66 4.30
CA ASN A 81 -26.31 -1.38 5.54
C ASN A 81 -24.95 -0.72 5.30
N SER A 82 -24.50 -0.63 4.04
CA SER A 82 -23.26 0.05 3.70
C SER A 82 -23.40 1.56 3.85
N LYS A 83 -22.40 2.19 4.48
CA LYS A 83 -22.32 3.65 4.57
C LYS A 83 -22.20 4.27 3.17
N SER A 84 -22.86 5.40 2.95
CA SER A 84 -22.80 6.16 1.69
C SER A 84 -23.04 7.64 1.94
N GLY A 85 -22.80 8.49 0.95
CA GLY A 85 -23.04 9.92 1.08
C GLY A 85 -22.30 10.55 2.26
N GLU A 86 -22.97 11.41 2.99
CA GLU A 86 -22.40 12.18 4.11
C GLU A 86 -21.92 11.28 5.26
N ASP A 87 -22.66 10.22 5.59
CA ASP A 87 -22.30 9.29 6.67
C ASP A 87 -20.96 8.59 6.41
N LEU A 88 -20.68 8.26 5.14
CA LEU A 88 -19.40 7.67 4.76
C LEU A 88 -18.26 8.68 4.88
N LEU A 89 -18.46 9.91 4.41
CA LEU A 89 -17.46 10.98 4.51
C LEU A 89 -17.16 11.32 5.96
N GLU A 90 -18.19 11.43 6.80
CA GLU A 90 -18.03 11.72 8.22
C GLU A 90 -17.22 10.61 8.92
N PHE A 91 -17.55 9.35 8.67
CA PHE A 91 -16.79 8.22 9.20
C PHE A 91 -15.33 8.26 8.77
N VAL A 92 -15.05 8.45 7.48
CA VAL A 92 -13.68 8.49 6.96
C VAL A 92 -12.91 9.66 7.55
N ASN A 93 -13.47 10.87 7.54
CA ASN A 93 -12.77 12.08 7.95
C ASN A 93 -12.57 12.18 9.47
N LYS A 94 -13.59 11.81 10.26
CA LYS A 94 -13.57 12.02 11.71
C LYS A 94 -13.11 10.81 12.51
N GLU A 95 -13.42 9.60 12.02
CA GLU A 95 -13.11 8.39 12.79
C GLU A 95 -11.92 7.64 12.20
N LEU A 96 -11.96 7.22 10.93
CA LEU A 96 -10.94 6.38 10.32
C LEU A 96 -9.57 7.07 10.28
N PHE A 97 -9.50 8.28 9.72
CA PHE A 97 -8.24 9.02 9.63
C PHE A 97 -7.68 9.38 11.00
N SER A 98 -8.55 9.77 11.94
CA SER A 98 -8.13 10.08 13.32
C SER A 98 -7.57 8.84 14.02
N TYR A 99 -8.18 7.68 13.82
CA TYR A 99 -7.70 6.40 14.34
C TYR A 99 -6.34 6.02 13.76
N LEU A 100 -6.19 6.07 12.43
CA LEU A 100 -4.93 5.71 11.78
C LEU A 100 -3.77 6.66 12.14
N LYS A 101 -4.04 7.97 12.20
CA LYS A 101 -3.07 8.99 12.67
C LYS A 101 -2.64 8.77 14.12
N SER A 102 -3.52 8.26 14.97
CA SER A 102 -3.22 8.00 16.38
C SER A 102 -2.14 6.93 16.58
N PHE A 103 -1.93 6.05 15.62
CA PHE A 103 -0.95 4.95 15.73
C PHE A 103 0.47 5.43 15.97
N LYS A 104 0.85 6.58 15.43
CA LYS A 104 2.17 7.18 15.68
C LYS A 104 2.41 7.51 17.16
N ASN A 105 1.33 7.80 17.89
CA ASN A 105 1.39 8.15 19.31
C ASN A 105 1.22 6.94 20.24
N ILE A 106 0.74 5.81 19.73
CA ILE A 106 0.48 4.59 20.51
C ILE A 106 1.74 3.74 20.67
N THR A 107 2.67 3.82 19.74
CA THR A 107 3.91 3.04 19.76
C THR A 107 5.11 3.93 19.45
N GLU A 108 6.15 3.80 20.26
CA GLU A 108 7.44 4.47 20.03
C GLU A 108 8.38 3.64 19.14
N ASN A 109 7.99 2.42 18.76
CA ASN A 109 8.83 1.56 17.93
C ASN A 109 8.67 1.88 16.44
N PRO A 110 9.65 2.56 15.79
CA PRO A 110 9.55 2.93 14.37
C PRO A 110 9.50 1.73 13.41
N LYS A 111 9.91 0.55 13.87
CA LYS A 111 9.87 -0.70 13.09
C LYS A 111 8.49 -1.33 13.07
N SER A 112 7.59 -0.98 14.00
CA SER A 112 6.26 -1.56 14.05
C SER A 112 5.40 -1.11 12.88
N ILE A 113 4.55 -2.01 12.37
CA ILE A 113 3.61 -1.68 11.29
C ILE A 113 2.63 -0.57 11.69
N LYS A 114 2.19 -0.54 12.96
CA LYS A 114 1.31 0.53 13.46
C LYS A 114 2.00 1.90 13.38
N TYR A 115 3.27 2.00 13.79
CA TYR A 115 4.01 3.26 13.65
C TYR A 115 4.11 3.71 12.19
N LYS A 116 4.44 2.79 11.28
CA LYS A 116 4.56 3.09 9.84
C LYS A 116 3.22 3.56 9.26
N ILE A 117 2.10 2.92 9.62
CA ILE A 117 0.76 3.35 9.21
C ILE A 117 0.46 4.76 9.75
N GLY A 118 0.71 5.01 11.03
CA GLY A 118 0.54 6.35 11.62
C GLY A 118 1.36 7.41 10.90
N ALA A 119 2.61 7.11 10.54
CA ALA A 119 3.49 8.00 9.79
C ALA A 119 2.99 8.28 8.36
N ILE A 120 2.43 7.28 7.69
CA ILE A 120 1.78 7.43 6.38
C ILE A 120 0.59 8.40 6.50
N PHE A 121 -0.33 8.12 7.39
CA PHE A 121 -1.57 8.89 7.52
C PHE A 121 -1.38 10.28 8.11
N GLU A 122 -0.24 10.58 8.75
CA GLU A 122 0.11 11.94 9.18
C GLU A 122 0.13 12.94 8.01
N PHE A 123 0.53 12.49 6.82
CA PHE A 123 0.64 13.31 5.62
C PHE A 123 -0.55 13.19 4.66
N LEU A 124 -1.54 12.37 5.00
CA LEU A 124 -2.71 12.11 4.17
C LEU A 124 -3.96 12.74 4.75
N ASP A 125 -4.81 13.24 3.85
CA ASP A 125 -6.17 13.66 4.15
C ASP A 125 -7.12 13.13 3.06
N ASN A 126 -8.36 12.83 3.45
CA ASN A 126 -9.39 12.58 2.46
C ASN A 126 -9.78 13.90 1.78
N ARG A 127 -9.62 13.95 0.47
CA ARG A 127 -9.96 15.11 -0.38
C ARG A 127 -11.25 14.91 -1.16
N ILE A 128 -11.78 13.69 -1.19
CA ILE A 128 -13.02 13.39 -1.89
C ILE A 128 -14.15 14.13 -1.19
N ALA A 129 -14.78 15.08 -1.90
CA ALA A 129 -15.83 15.93 -1.36
C ALA A 129 -17.22 15.28 -1.41
N ASN A 130 -17.44 14.34 -2.33
CA ASN A 130 -18.73 13.69 -2.51
C ASN A 130 -18.70 12.23 -2.03
N GLY A 131 -19.51 11.90 -1.03
CA GLY A 131 -19.56 10.55 -0.47
C GLY A 131 -20.09 9.48 -1.43
N HIS A 132 -20.83 9.85 -2.48
CA HIS A 132 -21.21 8.91 -3.53
C HIS A 132 -20.03 8.60 -4.46
N THR A 133 -19.18 9.61 -4.76
CA THR A 133 -17.90 9.39 -5.45
C THR A 133 -17.02 8.43 -4.66
N LEU A 134 -16.87 8.68 -3.35
CA LEU A 134 -16.10 7.78 -2.48
C LEU A 134 -16.67 6.35 -2.49
N ARG A 135 -18.00 6.19 -2.39
CA ARG A 135 -18.67 4.89 -2.46
C ARG A 135 -18.35 4.15 -3.76
N GLU A 136 -18.50 4.83 -4.92
CA GLU A 136 -18.17 4.24 -6.22
C GLU A 136 -16.72 3.78 -6.31
N VAL A 137 -15.78 4.58 -5.80
CA VAL A 137 -14.35 4.22 -5.77
C VAL A 137 -14.09 3.00 -4.89
N LEU A 138 -14.70 2.94 -3.69
CA LEU A 138 -14.57 1.79 -2.79
C LEU A 138 -15.12 0.51 -3.44
N ASP A 139 -16.27 0.59 -4.12
CA ASP A 139 -16.88 -0.56 -4.80
C ASP A 139 -15.99 -1.10 -5.93
N ILE A 140 -15.36 -0.20 -6.73
CA ILE A 140 -14.44 -0.61 -7.78
C ILE A 140 -13.17 -1.25 -7.21
N ILE A 141 -12.65 -0.72 -6.10
CA ILE A 141 -11.45 -1.25 -5.45
C ILE A 141 -11.75 -2.58 -4.77
N ASP A 142 -12.93 -2.78 -4.18
CA ASP A 142 -13.31 -4.06 -3.59
C ASP A 142 -13.37 -5.22 -4.60
N GLU A 143 -13.64 -4.91 -5.87
CA GLU A 143 -13.53 -5.90 -6.95
C GLU A 143 -12.09 -6.33 -7.29
N MET A 144 -11.08 -5.69 -6.71
CA MET A 144 -9.68 -6.08 -6.85
C MET A 144 -9.35 -7.11 -5.78
N ASP A 145 -8.64 -8.15 -6.20
CA ASP A 145 -8.22 -9.26 -5.34
C ASP A 145 -6.69 -9.19 -5.16
N PHE A 146 -6.22 -9.24 -3.92
CA PHE A 146 -4.80 -9.13 -3.57
C PHE A 146 -4.29 -10.32 -2.74
N HIS A 147 -4.91 -11.49 -2.87
CA HIS A 147 -4.55 -12.68 -2.08
C HIS A 147 -3.34 -13.46 -2.62
N ASN A 148 -2.77 -13.06 -3.76
CA ASN A 148 -1.64 -13.80 -4.33
C ASN A 148 -0.49 -12.89 -4.80
N ASN A 149 0.71 -13.47 -4.92
CA ASN A 149 1.95 -12.73 -5.26
C ASN A 149 1.92 -12.03 -6.63
N SER A 150 1.11 -12.50 -7.58
CA SER A 150 0.99 -11.83 -8.89
C SER A 150 0.29 -10.49 -8.77
N ASP A 151 -0.60 -10.34 -7.79
CA ASP A 151 -1.38 -9.13 -7.57
C ASP A 151 -0.55 -8.05 -6.89
N LEU A 152 0.41 -8.43 -6.05
CA LEU A 152 1.43 -7.53 -5.48
C LEU A 152 2.26 -6.84 -6.57
N TYR A 153 2.74 -7.62 -7.54
CA TYR A 153 3.46 -7.08 -8.68
C TYR A 153 2.60 -6.09 -9.48
N GLN A 154 1.32 -6.43 -9.68
CA GLN A 154 0.38 -5.54 -10.36
C GLN A 154 0.11 -4.26 -9.59
N LEU A 155 0.03 -4.32 -8.26
CA LEU A 155 -0.13 -3.13 -7.41
C LEU A 155 1.07 -2.18 -7.53
N SER A 156 2.29 -2.72 -7.56
CA SER A 156 3.50 -1.93 -7.84
C SER A 156 3.43 -1.22 -9.19
N LEU A 157 2.97 -1.91 -10.25
CA LEU A 157 2.78 -1.31 -11.57
C LEU A 157 1.72 -0.20 -11.58
N ILE A 158 0.67 -0.34 -10.75
CA ILE A 158 -0.34 0.70 -10.58
C ILE A 158 0.30 1.95 -9.96
N TYR A 159 1.05 1.80 -8.87
CA TYR A 159 1.73 2.94 -8.25
C TYR A 159 2.70 3.61 -9.21
N GLU A 160 3.45 2.86 -10.01
CA GLU A 160 4.33 3.40 -11.04
C GLU A 160 3.56 4.22 -12.09
N LYS A 161 2.42 3.69 -12.55
CA LYS A 161 1.57 4.41 -13.50
C LYS A 161 1.04 5.71 -12.90
N LEU A 162 0.52 5.66 -11.68
CA LEU A 162 0.00 6.84 -10.98
C LEU A 162 1.08 7.93 -10.81
N LEU A 163 2.31 7.54 -10.46
CA LEU A 163 3.45 8.46 -10.36
C LEU A 163 3.83 9.04 -11.72
N LYS A 164 3.82 8.22 -12.77
CA LYS A 164 4.10 8.68 -14.15
C LYS A 164 3.05 9.67 -14.64
N ASP A 165 1.77 9.41 -14.35
CA ASP A 165 0.67 10.29 -14.74
C ASP A 165 0.77 11.64 -14.01
N MET A 166 1.15 11.65 -12.73
CA MET A 166 1.49 12.89 -12.01
C MET A 166 2.59 13.69 -12.70
N GLY A 167 3.63 13.00 -13.16
CA GLY A 167 4.75 13.60 -13.87
C GLY A 167 4.35 14.29 -15.16
N SER A 168 3.35 13.79 -15.87
CA SER A 168 2.92 14.33 -17.15
C SER A 168 1.94 15.51 -17.04
N ASP A 169 1.11 15.54 -16.00
CA ASP A 169 0.04 16.56 -15.84
C ASP A 169 0.52 17.90 -15.23
N GLY A 170 1.67 17.94 -14.61
CA GLY A 170 2.01 19.05 -13.69
C GLY A 170 3.05 20.05 -14.15
N GLY A 171 3.73 19.91 -15.30
CA GLY A 171 4.76 20.87 -15.74
C GLY A 171 5.92 21.11 -14.75
N ASN A 172 5.85 20.55 -13.55
CA ASN A 172 6.76 20.70 -12.40
C ASN A 172 7.48 19.41 -12.01
N SER A 173 7.36 18.38 -12.81
CA SER A 173 7.86 17.06 -12.44
C SER A 173 9.30 16.85 -12.84
N GLY A 174 10.19 17.35 -12.02
CA GLY A 174 11.55 16.84 -11.91
C GLY A 174 11.65 15.49 -11.22
N GLU A 175 10.55 14.81 -10.96
CA GLU A 175 10.53 13.48 -10.37
C GLU A 175 10.72 12.43 -11.47
N PHE A 176 11.98 12.09 -11.75
CA PHE A 176 12.31 11.05 -12.70
C PHE A 176 12.12 9.68 -12.04
N TYR A 177 11.17 8.94 -12.56
CA TYR A 177 11.01 7.55 -12.21
C TYR A 177 12.04 6.68 -12.95
N THR A 178 12.83 5.91 -12.21
CA THR A 178 13.81 5.01 -12.82
C THR A 178 13.11 3.79 -13.44
N PRO A 179 13.27 3.53 -14.74
CA PRO A 179 12.60 2.39 -15.39
C PRO A 179 12.97 1.05 -14.76
N ARG A 180 12.00 0.19 -14.52
CA ARG A 180 12.19 -1.14 -13.91
C ARG A 180 13.28 -1.99 -14.57
N PRO A 181 13.40 -2.07 -15.91
CA PRO A 181 14.49 -2.82 -16.51
C PRO A 181 15.88 -2.34 -16.09
N LEU A 182 16.04 -1.01 -15.92
CA LEU A 182 17.31 -0.45 -15.46
C LEU A 182 17.58 -0.77 -13.99
N ILE A 183 16.56 -0.65 -13.12
CA ILE A 183 16.64 -1.03 -11.71
C ILE A 183 17.07 -2.49 -11.60
N LYS A 184 16.45 -3.37 -12.36
CA LYS A 184 16.75 -4.81 -12.35
C LYS A 184 18.20 -5.08 -12.74
N VAL A 185 18.67 -4.51 -13.85
CA VAL A 185 20.07 -4.68 -14.30
C VAL A 185 21.06 -4.16 -13.23
N ILE A 186 20.80 -3.00 -12.65
CA ILE A 186 21.67 -2.45 -11.59
C ILE A 186 21.67 -3.38 -10.38
N THR A 187 20.53 -3.87 -9.95
CA THR A 187 20.41 -4.79 -8.81
C THR A 187 21.14 -6.12 -9.08
N GLU A 188 21.00 -6.68 -10.29
CA GLU A 188 21.73 -7.89 -10.70
C GLU A 188 23.26 -7.68 -10.68
N VAL A 189 23.75 -6.53 -11.15
CA VAL A 189 25.19 -6.21 -11.14
C VAL A 189 25.73 -6.00 -9.73
N VAL A 190 24.98 -5.27 -8.88
CA VAL A 190 25.34 -5.06 -7.47
C VAL A 190 25.26 -6.33 -6.66
N ASN A 191 24.30 -7.19 -7.00
CA ASN A 191 24.07 -8.51 -6.45
C ASN A 191 24.00 -8.53 -4.91
N PRO A 192 23.06 -7.80 -4.30
CA PRO A 192 22.92 -7.73 -2.86
C PRO A 192 22.56 -9.09 -2.27
N LYS A 193 23.11 -9.40 -1.09
CA LYS A 193 22.95 -10.68 -0.39
C LYS A 193 22.25 -10.50 0.95
N ILE A 194 21.71 -11.62 1.48
CA ILE A 194 21.19 -11.63 2.84
C ILE A 194 22.31 -11.25 3.84
N GLY A 195 22.03 -10.30 4.73
CA GLY A 195 22.99 -9.74 5.67
C GLY A 195 23.57 -8.39 5.25
N ASP A 196 23.40 -7.98 3.99
CA ASP A 196 23.77 -6.63 3.53
C ASP A 196 22.78 -5.59 4.05
N LYS A 197 23.28 -4.35 4.17
CA LYS A 197 22.44 -3.17 4.42
C LYS A 197 22.40 -2.33 3.16
N ILE A 198 21.19 -2.03 2.69
CA ILE A 198 20.95 -1.35 1.43
C ILE A 198 20.34 0.02 1.74
N TYR A 199 20.98 1.08 1.23
CA TYR A 199 20.53 2.44 1.43
C TYR A 199 20.33 3.17 0.10
N ASP A 200 19.13 3.74 -0.06
CA ASP A 200 18.78 4.61 -1.19
C ASP A 200 18.51 6.03 -0.67
N PRO A 201 19.38 7.02 -1.00
CA PRO A 201 19.25 8.39 -0.50
C PRO A 201 18.12 9.20 -1.13
N ALA A 202 17.50 8.71 -2.20
CA ALA A 202 16.42 9.36 -2.96
C ALA A 202 15.40 8.32 -3.40
N VAL A 203 14.85 7.63 -2.42
CA VAL A 203 14.18 6.33 -2.60
C VAL A 203 12.89 6.39 -3.42
N GLY A 204 12.25 7.54 -3.56
CA GLY A 204 10.99 7.69 -4.29
C GLY A 204 9.94 6.69 -3.85
N SER A 205 9.44 5.89 -4.79
CA SER A 205 8.50 4.79 -4.52
C SER A 205 9.15 3.49 -4.02
N CYS A 206 10.41 3.51 -3.60
CA CYS A 206 11.19 2.36 -3.15
C CYS A 206 11.52 1.32 -4.24
N GLY A 207 11.54 1.71 -5.50
CA GLY A 207 11.77 0.78 -6.62
C GLY A 207 13.04 -0.06 -6.49
N PHE A 208 14.19 0.56 -6.15
CA PHE A 208 15.45 -0.14 -5.93
C PHE A 208 15.41 -1.07 -4.71
N LEU A 209 14.81 -0.62 -3.61
CA LEU A 209 14.73 -1.43 -2.38
C LEU A 209 13.85 -2.66 -2.58
N ILE A 210 12.75 -2.53 -3.30
CA ILE A 210 11.85 -3.64 -3.64
C ILE A 210 12.54 -4.64 -4.57
N GLU A 211 13.22 -4.16 -5.61
CA GLU A 211 13.95 -5.06 -6.51
C GLU A 211 15.08 -5.78 -5.78
N ALA A 212 15.80 -5.09 -4.89
CA ALA A 212 16.82 -5.71 -4.05
C ALA A 212 16.22 -6.77 -3.10
N TYR A 213 15.04 -6.51 -2.51
CA TYR A 213 14.31 -7.49 -1.69
C TYR A 213 13.95 -8.73 -2.52
N ASN A 214 13.38 -8.54 -3.70
CA ASN A 214 13.01 -9.63 -4.60
C ASN A 214 14.23 -10.42 -5.06
N HIS A 215 15.33 -9.75 -5.39
CA HIS A 215 16.59 -10.37 -5.78
C HIS A 215 17.18 -11.23 -4.66
N ILE A 216 17.25 -10.71 -3.43
CA ILE A 216 17.76 -11.47 -2.28
C ILE A 216 16.88 -12.70 -2.01
N ARG A 217 15.56 -12.57 -2.10
CA ARG A 217 14.65 -13.72 -1.93
C ARG A 217 14.80 -14.73 -3.05
N TYR A 218 14.83 -14.29 -4.31
CA TYR A 218 14.99 -15.16 -5.48
C TYR A 218 16.28 -15.95 -5.43
N GLU A 219 17.41 -15.32 -5.17
CA GLU A 219 18.70 -16.00 -5.07
C GLU A 219 18.73 -17.05 -3.96
N ASN A 220 18.10 -16.79 -2.81
CA ASN A 220 18.05 -17.77 -1.73
C ASN A 220 17.16 -18.98 -2.05
N ILE A 221 16.11 -18.82 -2.84
CA ILE A 221 15.19 -19.89 -3.22
C ILE A 221 15.78 -20.71 -4.39
N GLU A 222 16.25 -20.03 -5.45
CA GLU A 222 16.65 -20.68 -6.71
C GLU A 222 18.08 -21.21 -6.71
N THR A 223 19.05 -20.44 -6.17
CA THR A 223 20.47 -20.80 -6.20
C THR A 223 20.86 -21.79 -5.11
N ASN A 224 20.22 -21.77 -3.95
CA ASN A 224 20.56 -22.64 -2.82
C ASN A 224 19.74 -23.94 -2.74
N LYS A 225 18.97 -24.29 -3.78
CA LYS A 225 18.19 -25.54 -3.84
C LYS A 225 17.62 -25.91 -2.47
N GLN A 226 16.56 -25.21 -2.02
CA GLN A 226 15.77 -25.55 -0.82
C GLN A 226 16.23 -24.98 0.54
N ARG A 227 16.96 -23.90 0.64
CA ARG A 227 17.04 -23.22 1.94
C ARG A 227 16.03 -22.08 2.02
N GLU A 228 14.92 -22.33 2.67
CA GLU A 228 14.12 -21.27 3.26
C GLU A 228 15.01 -20.40 4.15
N LEU A 229 14.81 -19.10 4.11
CA LEU A 229 15.51 -18.21 5.03
C LEU A 229 15.14 -18.60 6.46
N SER A 230 16.13 -18.62 7.36
CA SER A 230 15.85 -18.82 8.78
C SER A 230 14.99 -17.67 9.34
N THR A 231 14.31 -17.90 10.45
CA THR A 231 13.52 -16.86 11.13
C THR A 231 14.36 -15.61 11.43
N GLU A 232 15.63 -15.79 11.81
CA GLU A 232 16.55 -14.68 12.05
C GLU A 232 16.88 -13.91 10.76
N GLN A 233 17.11 -14.60 9.64
CA GLN A 233 17.36 -14.01 8.33
C GLN A 233 16.13 -13.25 7.82
N LEU A 234 14.94 -13.82 7.98
CA LEU A 234 13.68 -13.15 7.63
C LEU A 234 13.47 -11.88 8.46
N ARG A 235 13.74 -11.94 9.76
CA ARG A 235 13.65 -10.77 10.63
C ARG A 235 14.67 -9.70 10.22
N PHE A 236 15.92 -10.07 9.96
CA PHE A 236 16.93 -9.13 9.48
C PHE A 236 16.54 -8.49 8.16
N LEU A 237 16.04 -9.30 7.21
CA LEU A 237 15.59 -8.83 5.90
C LEU A 237 14.45 -7.80 6.03
N SER A 238 13.49 -8.01 6.91
CA SER A 238 12.32 -7.14 7.07
C SER A 238 12.58 -5.91 7.94
N GLU A 239 13.52 -5.97 8.89
CA GLU A 239 13.70 -4.91 9.89
C GLU A 239 14.99 -4.12 9.77
N ASP A 240 16.08 -4.71 9.21
CA ASP A 240 17.43 -4.18 9.32
C ASP A 240 18.21 -4.11 7.99
N THR A 241 17.58 -4.48 6.87
CA THR A 241 18.23 -4.50 5.55
C THR A 241 18.02 -3.19 4.78
N PHE A 242 16.82 -2.65 4.74
CA PHE A 242 16.44 -1.59 3.81
C PHE A 242 16.30 -0.24 4.49
N PHE A 243 17.01 0.75 3.96
CA PHE A 243 16.98 2.12 4.45
C PHE A 243 16.80 3.06 3.26
N GLY A 244 15.94 4.06 3.41
CA GLY A 244 15.71 5.05 2.38
C GLY A 244 15.46 6.43 2.96
N ASN A 245 15.68 7.45 2.14
CA ASN A 245 15.32 8.81 2.46
C ASN A 245 14.50 9.40 1.30
N GLU A 246 13.38 10.05 1.63
CA GLU A 246 12.53 10.74 0.67
C GLU A 246 12.11 12.10 1.23
N LYS A 247 12.21 13.14 0.41
CA LYS A 247 11.87 14.51 0.79
C LYS A 247 10.40 14.85 0.50
N THR A 248 9.85 14.27 -0.58
CA THR A 248 8.51 14.56 -1.05
C THR A 248 7.49 13.75 -0.28
N PRO A 249 6.52 14.38 0.44
CA PRO A 249 5.59 13.64 1.30
C PRO A 249 4.82 12.53 0.57
N LEU A 250 4.30 12.79 -0.62
CA LEU A 250 3.52 11.79 -1.36
C LEU A 250 4.40 10.60 -1.81
N SER A 251 5.61 10.86 -2.34
CA SER A 251 6.55 9.79 -2.71
C SER A 251 6.96 8.98 -1.49
N TYR A 252 7.19 9.62 -0.33
CA TYR A 252 7.45 8.94 0.94
C TYR A 252 6.30 8.00 1.32
N VAL A 253 5.06 8.49 1.30
CA VAL A 253 3.87 7.69 1.60
C VAL A 253 3.78 6.48 0.67
N MET A 254 3.92 6.70 -0.64
CA MET A 254 3.87 5.61 -1.63
C MET A 254 5.02 4.62 -1.44
N GLY A 255 6.22 5.11 -1.15
CA GLY A 255 7.38 4.26 -0.88
C GLY A 255 7.19 3.38 0.35
N VAL A 256 6.71 3.93 1.46
CA VAL A 256 6.44 3.15 2.68
C VAL A 256 5.31 2.16 2.46
N MET A 257 4.22 2.56 1.81
CA MET A 257 3.14 1.65 1.42
C MET A 257 3.69 0.49 0.59
N ASN A 258 4.46 0.79 -0.44
CA ASN A 258 5.03 -0.20 -1.33
C ASN A 258 5.96 -1.18 -0.61
N MET A 259 6.76 -0.70 0.36
CA MET A 259 7.60 -1.56 1.20
C MET A 259 6.80 -2.43 2.19
N ILE A 260 5.66 -1.95 2.70
CA ILE A 260 4.79 -2.76 3.57
C ILE A 260 4.13 -3.89 2.77
N LEU A 261 3.85 -3.64 1.49
CA LEU A 261 3.17 -4.55 0.60
C LEU A 261 4.07 -5.69 0.07
N HIS A 262 5.39 -5.59 0.18
CA HIS A 262 6.37 -6.62 -0.23
C HIS A 262 7.02 -7.31 0.95
#